data_b7960491c6ea3d866e2083d8359e1d0e
#
_entry.id   b7960491c6ea3d866e2083d8359e1d0e
#
_cell.length_a   1.000
_cell.length_b   1.000
_cell.length_c   1.000
_cell.angle_alpha   90.00
_cell.angle_beta   90.00
_cell.angle_gamma   90.00
#
_symmetry.space_group_name_H-M   'P 1'
#
loop_
_entity.id
_entity.type
_entity.pdbx_description
1 polymer ?
#
loop_
_entity_poly.entity_id
_entity_poly.type
_entity_poly.pdbx_seq_one_letter_code
_entity_poly.pdbx_strand_id
1 'polypeptide(L)'
;MRDKVILLILFFAVYMTNTVSSQGSLARDTLKFTITEVEKQFLAKNLLLLAEKCNIDAAKASVIQAKLWDNPVINIEQNIYNFSTGKAFDLTKTGNTALDISQLFLMAGKRNKRVSLEKINLQKSEYTFYELIRTLKYELRTTFFDTYYLIESLRVYNREINSLSKLIDVYASQYNKGNVSLMETTRLKAFLFGLESEKNEITNQLLEKQANLNVFLGNNAVFINPVVNNDDLYKTITKIPELQNLIDTASNNRYDLKIQELDARGLSR
;
A
#
# COMPACT_ATOMS: atom_id res chain seq x y z
N MET A 1 41.27 -12.60 -41.66
CA MET A 1 40.73 -11.86 -40.51
C MET A 1 39.42 -11.16 -40.85
N ARG A 2 39.27 -10.60 -42.02
CA ARG A 2 38.11 -9.79 -42.47
C ARG A 2 36.81 -10.62 -42.49
N ASP A 3 36.88 -11.88 -42.89
CA ASP A 3 35.69 -12.77 -43.04
C ASP A 3 35.12 -13.26 -41.67
N LYS A 4 36.00 -13.43 -40.65
CA LYS A 4 35.58 -13.77 -39.29
C LYS A 4 34.90 -12.64 -38.58
N VAL A 5 35.28 -11.37 -38.86
CA VAL A 5 34.65 -10.17 -38.29
C VAL A 5 33.26 -9.96 -38.91
N ILE A 6 33.11 -10.21 -40.20
CA ILE A 6 31.82 -10.11 -40.91
C ILE A 6 30.86 -11.16 -40.38
N LEU A 7 31.33 -12.39 -40.12
CA LEU A 7 30.51 -13.46 -39.56
C LEU A 7 30.06 -13.14 -38.12
N LEU A 8 30.89 -12.51 -37.32
CA LEU A 8 30.60 -12.10 -35.96
C LEU A 8 29.58 -10.94 -35.90
N ILE A 9 29.66 -9.99 -36.84
CA ILE A 9 28.70 -8.89 -36.99
C ILE A 9 27.34 -9.44 -37.45
N LEU A 10 27.30 -10.38 -38.38
CA LEU A 10 26.05 -11.03 -38.81
C LEU A 10 25.43 -11.85 -37.70
N PHE A 11 26.21 -12.53 -36.86
CA PHE A 11 25.71 -13.26 -35.72
C PHE A 11 25.13 -12.34 -34.64
N PHE A 12 25.73 -11.17 -34.40
CA PHE A 12 25.26 -10.15 -33.47
C PHE A 12 23.98 -9.45 -33.99
N ALA A 13 23.87 -9.23 -35.32
CA ALA A 13 22.70 -8.65 -35.95
C ALA A 13 21.47 -9.58 -35.85
N VAL A 14 21.64 -10.88 -35.98
CA VAL A 14 20.55 -11.89 -35.81
C VAL A 14 20.10 -11.99 -34.35
N TYR A 15 20.99 -11.75 -33.37
CA TYR A 15 20.63 -11.75 -31.95
C TYR A 15 19.83 -10.51 -31.51
N MET A 16 19.98 -9.38 -32.23
CA MET A 16 19.25 -8.13 -31.92
C MET A 16 17.84 -8.07 -32.52
N THR A 17 17.44 -9.00 -33.39
CA THR A 17 16.11 -9.00 -34.01
C THR A 17 15.04 -9.73 -33.19
N ASN A 18 15.41 -10.31 -32.04
CA ASN A 18 14.40 -10.80 -31.08
C ASN A 18 13.85 -9.63 -30.25
N THR A 19 13.40 -8.57 -30.89
CA THR A 19 12.54 -7.59 -30.22
C THR A 19 11.19 -8.24 -29.96
N VAL A 20 11.01 -8.50 -28.73
CA VAL A 20 9.80 -8.88 -28.03
C VAL A 20 8.60 -8.11 -28.58
N SER A 21 7.85 -8.71 -29.50
CA SER A 21 6.47 -8.32 -29.78
C SER A 21 5.59 -8.89 -28.67
N SER A 22 5.75 -8.37 -27.45
CA SER A 22 4.76 -8.54 -26.39
C SER A 22 3.70 -7.44 -26.51
N GLN A 23 3.02 -7.41 -27.63
CA GLN A 23 1.66 -6.87 -27.68
C GLN A 23 0.70 -8.04 -27.37
N GLY A 24 0.83 -8.60 -26.17
CA GLY A 24 -0.27 -9.31 -25.58
C GLY A 24 -1.40 -8.30 -25.42
N SER A 25 -2.48 -8.47 -26.19
CA SER A 25 -3.78 -7.91 -25.89
C SER A 25 -4.03 -8.25 -24.41
N LEU A 26 -3.87 -7.26 -23.54
CA LEU A 26 -4.31 -7.31 -22.16
C LEU A 26 -5.84 -7.37 -22.17
N ALA A 27 -6.40 -8.54 -22.52
CA ALA A 27 -7.72 -8.88 -22.04
C ALA A 27 -7.57 -8.91 -20.53
N ARG A 28 -7.78 -7.76 -19.89
CA ARG A 28 -7.77 -7.65 -18.44
C ARG A 28 -8.89 -8.57 -17.93
N ASP A 29 -8.52 -9.62 -17.25
CA ASP A 29 -9.50 -10.46 -16.58
C ASP A 29 -10.38 -9.56 -15.71
N THR A 30 -11.69 -9.58 -15.98
CA THR A 30 -12.64 -8.78 -15.21
C THR A 30 -13.16 -9.64 -14.07
N LEU A 31 -12.83 -9.26 -12.85
CA LEU A 31 -13.32 -9.93 -11.65
C LEU A 31 -14.49 -9.14 -11.07
N LYS A 32 -15.58 -9.85 -10.75
CA LYS A 32 -16.73 -9.29 -10.04
C LYS A 32 -16.56 -9.56 -8.55
N PHE A 33 -16.60 -8.51 -7.76
CA PHE A 33 -16.46 -8.60 -6.31
C PHE A 33 -17.56 -7.83 -5.59
N THR A 34 -18.08 -8.42 -4.53
CA THR A 34 -18.85 -7.73 -3.50
C THR A 34 -17.92 -7.04 -2.51
N ILE A 35 -18.42 -6.07 -1.75
CA ILE A 35 -17.61 -5.38 -0.73
C ILE A 35 -17.02 -6.33 0.32
N THR A 36 -17.76 -7.37 0.69
CA THR A 36 -17.33 -8.37 1.67
C THR A 36 -16.19 -9.24 1.15
N GLU A 37 -16.21 -9.61 -0.13
CA GLU A 37 -15.13 -10.37 -0.77
C GLU A 37 -13.87 -9.54 -0.91
N VAL A 38 -14.02 -8.26 -1.29
CA VAL A 38 -12.91 -7.30 -1.37
C VAL A 38 -12.26 -7.11 -0.01
N GLU A 39 -13.04 -6.92 1.07
CA GLU A 39 -12.51 -6.79 2.43
C GLU A 39 -11.77 -8.06 2.89
N LYS A 40 -12.30 -9.23 2.58
CA LYS A 40 -11.66 -10.51 2.91
C LYS A 40 -10.33 -10.67 2.20
N GLN A 41 -10.28 -10.36 0.90
CA GLN A 41 -9.04 -10.44 0.13
C GLN A 41 -8.01 -9.39 0.60
N PHE A 42 -8.44 -8.17 0.87
CA PHE A 42 -7.61 -7.10 1.42
C PHE A 42 -6.90 -7.54 2.72
N LEU A 43 -7.67 -8.10 3.68
CA LEU A 43 -7.09 -8.57 4.95
C LEU A 43 -6.09 -9.71 4.76
N ALA A 44 -6.24 -10.51 3.69
CA ALA A 44 -5.38 -11.64 3.42
C ALA A 44 -4.11 -11.28 2.63
N LYS A 45 -4.17 -10.29 1.73
CA LYS A 45 -3.11 -10.06 0.74
C LYS A 45 -2.48 -8.66 0.79
N ASN A 46 -3.02 -7.74 1.57
CA ASN A 46 -2.49 -6.38 1.60
C ASN A 46 -1.07 -6.35 2.20
N LEU A 47 -0.11 -5.82 1.43
CA LEU A 47 1.31 -5.82 1.80
C LEU A 47 1.62 -4.89 2.98
N LEU A 48 0.87 -3.79 3.14
CA LEU A 48 1.05 -2.88 4.28
C LEU A 48 0.63 -3.56 5.59
N LEU A 49 -0.48 -4.31 5.58
CA LEU A 49 -0.90 -5.09 6.74
C LEU A 49 0.10 -6.20 7.08
N LEU A 50 0.68 -6.83 6.05
CA LEU A 50 1.72 -7.84 6.26
C LEU A 50 2.97 -7.23 6.87
N ALA A 51 3.43 -6.07 6.38
CA ALA A 51 4.56 -5.35 6.93
C ALA A 51 4.33 -4.96 8.39
N GLU A 52 3.13 -4.47 8.74
CA GLU A 52 2.83 -4.09 10.12
C GLU A 52 2.74 -5.29 11.07
N LYS A 53 2.34 -6.47 10.58
CA LYS A 53 2.47 -7.72 11.36
C LYS A 53 3.94 -8.05 11.68
N CYS A 54 4.85 -7.82 10.75
CA CYS A 54 6.29 -7.99 11.03
C CYS A 54 6.78 -7.01 12.10
N ASN A 55 6.24 -5.78 12.15
CA ASN A 55 6.55 -4.81 13.21
C ASN A 55 6.09 -5.30 14.59
N ILE A 56 4.90 -5.93 14.68
CA ILE A 56 4.44 -6.57 15.92
C ILE A 56 5.40 -7.69 16.34
N ASP A 57 5.86 -8.52 15.41
CA ASP A 57 6.77 -9.61 15.71
C ASP A 57 8.16 -9.09 16.12
N ALA A 58 8.64 -7.99 15.54
CA ALA A 58 9.83 -7.29 15.98
C ALA A 58 9.67 -6.72 17.41
N ALA A 59 8.51 -6.13 17.72
CA ALA A 59 8.22 -5.67 19.09
C ALA A 59 8.17 -6.81 20.12
N LYS A 60 7.62 -7.99 19.75
CA LYS A 60 7.68 -9.19 20.59
C LYS A 60 9.11 -9.63 20.85
N ALA A 61 9.96 -9.62 19.82
CA ALA A 61 11.38 -9.94 19.95
C ALA A 61 12.10 -8.95 20.89
N SER A 62 11.76 -7.65 20.82
CA SER A 62 12.30 -6.63 21.74
C SER A 62 11.93 -6.90 23.19
N VAL A 63 10.71 -7.38 23.47
CA VAL A 63 10.31 -7.82 24.82
C VAL A 63 11.16 -9.00 25.30
N ILE A 64 11.45 -9.96 24.42
CA ILE A 64 12.32 -11.10 24.74
C ILE A 64 13.74 -10.60 25.01
N GLN A 65 14.28 -9.75 24.15
CA GLN A 65 15.60 -9.14 24.30
C GLN A 65 15.74 -8.39 25.64
N ALA A 66 14.74 -7.59 26.01
CA ALA A 66 14.74 -6.84 27.25
C ALA A 66 14.78 -7.73 28.51
N LYS A 67 14.36 -8.99 28.40
CA LYS A 67 14.42 -9.99 29.48
C LYS A 67 15.79 -10.65 29.62
N LEU A 68 16.64 -10.57 28.61
CA LEU A 68 17.96 -11.17 28.66
C LEU A 68 18.90 -10.36 29.57
N TRP A 69 19.91 -11.01 30.11
CA TRP A 69 21.04 -10.36 30.74
C TRP A 69 22.02 -9.92 29.64
N ASP A 70 22.74 -8.84 29.91
CA ASP A 70 23.84 -8.43 29.04
C ASP A 70 24.90 -9.52 29.00
N ASN A 71 25.49 -9.80 27.87
CA ASN A 71 26.51 -10.81 27.69
C ASN A 71 27.81 -10.36 28.41
N PRO A 72 28.59 -11.28 28.98
CA PRO A 72 29.91 -10.97 29.42
C PRO A 72 30.81 -10.58 28.24
N VAL A 73 31.63 -9.57 28.44
CA VAL A 73 32.63 -9.11 27.45
C VAL A 73 33.99 -9.64 27.94
N ILE A 74 34.68 -10.35 27.06
CA ILE A 74 36.02 -10.85 27.27
C ILE A 74 36.95 -10.06 26.37
N ASN A 75 37.87 -9.32 27.01
CA ASN A 75 38.93 -8.58 26.29
C ASN A 75 40.25 -9.30 26.53
N ILE A 76 40.97 -9.54 25.46
CA ILE A 76 42.32 -10.09 25.48
C ILE A 76 43.25 -9.06 24.86
N GLU A 77 44.15 -8.51 25.64
CA GLU A 77 45.18 -7.60 25.14
C GLU A 77 46.49 -8.36 25.12
N GLN A 78 47.12 -8.38 23.96
CA GLN A 78 48.44 -9.01 23.74
C GLN A 78 49.31 -8.10 22.94
N ASN A 79 50.52 -7.85 23.49
CA ASN A 79 51.56 -7.09 22.74
C ASN A 79 52.08 -7.98 21.59
N ILE A 80 51.91 -7.57 20.35
CA ILE A 80 52.35 -8.33 19.15
C ILE A 80 53.87 -8.35 19.10
N TYR A 81 54.53 -7.23 19.41
CA TYR A 81 55.98 -7.11 19.43
C TYR A 81 56.45 -6.21 20.57
N ASN A 82 57.42 -6.68 21.34
CA ASN A 82 58.03 -5.91 22.41
C ASN A 82 59.36 -5.33 21.91
N PHE A 83 59.37 -4.03 21.62
CA PHE A 83 60.56 -3.33 21.14
C PHE A 83 61.75 -3.33 22.12
N SER A 84 61.50 -3.46 23.43
CA SER A 84 62.52 -3.47 24.44
C SER A 84 63.27 -4.81 24.53
N THR A 85 62.61 -5.91 24.23
CA THR A 85 63.16 -7.27 24.33
C THR A 85 63.38 -7.94 22.96
N GLY A 86 62.89 -7.33 21.86
CA GLY A 86 62.97 -7.85 20.50
C GLY A 86 62.11 -9.10 20.26
N LYS A 87 61.17 -9.41 21.14
CA LYS A 87 60.33 -10.63 21.07
C LYS A 87 58.94 -10.36 20.53
N ALA A 88 58.48 -11.21 19.62
CA ALA A 88 57.10 -11.23 19.18
C ALA A 88 56.24 -12.11 20.16
N PHE A 89 55.00 -11.68 20.45
CA PHE A 89 54.07 -12.35 21.32
C PHE A 89 54.68 -12.74 22.67
N ASP A 90 55.39 -11.81 23.32
CA ASP A 90 56.08 -12.05 24.57
C ASP A 90 55.10 -12.35 25.72
N LEU A 91 54.99 -13.62 26.12
CA LEU A 91 54.16 -14.10 27.24
C LEU A 91 54.96 -14.15 28.59
N THR A 92 56.20 -13.65 28.59
CA THR A 92 57.03 -13.64 29.81
C THR A 92 56.70 -12.42 30.68
N LYS A 93 57.43 -12.29 31.83
CA LYS A 93 57.25 -11.16 32.75
C LYS A 93 57.54 -9.80 32.12
N THR A 94 58.21 -9.76 30.97
CA THR A 94 58.50 -8.55 30.21
C THR A 94 57.46 -8.26 29.10
N GLY A 95 56.57 -9.19 28.80
CA GLY A 95 55.44 -9.03 27.90
C GLY A 95 54.23 -8.37 28.58
N ASN A 96 53.37 -7.78 27.77
CA ASN A 96 52.11 -7.22 28.22
C ASN A 96 50.95 -8.12 27.70
N THR A 97 50.40 -8.95 28.56
CA THR A 97 49.22 -9.79 28.29
C THR A 97 48.20 -9.51 29.37
N ALA A 98 47.04 -9.03 28.98
CA ALA A 98 45.91 -8.82 29.89
C ALA A 98 44.67 -9.60 29.42
N LEU A 99 43.98 -10.20 30.36
CA LEU A 99 42.66 -10.82 30.20
C LEU A 99 41.68 -10.09 31.10
N ASP A 100 40.72 -9.44 30.53
CA ASP A 100 39.65 -8.77 31.24
C ASP A 100 38.33 -9.46 30.97
N ILE A 101 37.53 -9.72 31.99
CA ILE A 101 36.19 -10.27 31.90
C ILE A 101 35.26 -9.32 32.62
N SER A 102 34.37 -8.67 31.88
CA SER A 102 33.39 -7.75 32.46
C SER A 102 31.97 -8.14 32.11
N GLN A 103 31.06 -8.00 33.07
CA GLN A 103 29.64 -8.23 32.89
C GLN A 103 28.81 -7.15 33.58
N LEU A 104 27.87 -6.55 32.84
CA LEU A 104 26.98 -5.55 33.39
C LEU A 104 25.76 -6.20 34.06
N PHE A 105 25.56 -5.87 35.36
CA PHE A 105 24.36 -6.24 36.11
C PHE A 105 23.51 -5.00 36.38
N LEU A 106 22.31 -4.96 35.81
CA LEU A 106 21.36 -3.86 36.02
C LEU A 106 20.69 -4.03 37.38
N MET A 107 20.97 -3.11 38.31
CA MET A 107 20.45 -3.09 39.69
C MET A 107 19.20 -2.20 39.81
N ALA A 108 18.57 -2.18 41.01
CA ALA A 108 17.44 -1.31 41.35
C ALA A 108 16.21 -1.41 40.44
N GLY A 109 15.93 -2.61 39.91
CA GLY A 109 14.73 -2.83 39.10
C GLY A 109 14.77 -2.26 37.68
N LYS A 110 15.91 -1.72 37.21
CA LYS A 110 16.06 -1.15 35.86
C LYS A 110 15.66 -2.14 34.77
N ARG A 111 16.06 -3.42 34.89
CA ARG A 111 15.67 -4.47 33.95
C ARG A 111 14.16 -4.66 33.89
N ASN A 112 13.46 -4.68 35.03
CA ASN A 112 12.01 -4.84 35.09
C ASN A 112 11.29 -3.64 34.47
N LYS A 113 11.79 -2.42 34.67
CA LYS A 113 11.28 -1.21 34.03
C LYS A 113 11.48 -1.27 32.52
N ARG A 114 12.66 -1.70 32.02
CA ARG A 114 12.93 -1.91 30.61
C ARG A 114 11.97 -2.92 29.99
N VAL A 115 11.77 -4.08 30.62
CA VAL A 115 10.79 -5.08 30.15
C VAL A 115 9.37 -4.54 30.15
N SER A 116 8.99 -3.73 31.15
CA SER A 116 7.66 -3.12 31.20
C SER A 116 7.46 -2.09 30.09
N LEU A 117 8.49 -1.32 29.76
CA LEU A 117 8.47 -0.37 28.65
C LEU A 117 8.28 -1.09 27.30
N GLU A 118 9.07 -2.17 27.08
CA GLU A 118 8.95 -2.94 25.83
C GLU A 118 7.59 -3.65 25.70
N LYS A 119 6.95 -4.03 26.80
CA LYS A 119 5.56 -4.52 26.76
C LYS A 119 4.57 -3.44 26.36
N ILE A 120 4.77 -2.19 26.79
CA ILE A 120 3.95 -1.05 26.35
C ILE A 120 4.17 -0.81 24.84
N ASN A 121 5.41 -0.85 24.37
CA ASN A 121 5.75 -0.71 22.95
C ASN A 121 5.10 -1.81 22.11
N LEU A 122 5.09 -3.06 22.57
CA LEU A 122 4.38 -4.15 21.90
C LEU A 122 2.87 -3.87 21.81
N GLN A 123 2.24 -3.48 22.91
CA GLN A 123 0.82 -3.14 22.93
C GLN A 123 0.49 -1.96 22.03
N LYS A 124 1.38 -0.97 21.94
CA LYS A 124 1.29 0.15 21.01
C LYS A 124 1.36 -0.32 19.56
N SER A 125 2.29 -1.22 19.19
CA SER A 125 2.37 -1.80 17.86
C SER A 125 1.09 -2.56 17.47
N GLU A 126 0.48 -3.28 18.41
CA GLU A 126 -0.80 -3.95 18.16
C GLU A 126 -1.94 -2.94 17.88
N TYR A 127 -2.01 -1.86 18.65
CA TYR A 127 -3.02 -0.82 18.40
C TYR A 127 -2.76 -0.06 17.09
N THR A 128 -1.49 0.19 16.74
CA THR A 128 -1.12 0.78 15.44
C THR A 128 -1.59 -0.10 14.28
N PHE A 129 -1.44 -1.42 14.40
CA PHE A 129 -1.96 -2.34 13.39
C PHE A 129 -3.48 -2.27 13.23
N TYR A 130 -4.24 -2.21 14.34
CA TYR A 130 -5.69 -2.07 14.27
C TYR A 130 -6.14 -0.71 13.70
N GLU A 131 -5.42 0.37 14.03
CA GLU A 131 -5.67 1.69 13.46
C GLU A 131 -5.40 1.72 11.95
N LEU A 132 -4.32 1.06 11.51
CA LEU A 132 -4.01 0.89 10.08
C LEU A 132 -5.12 0.12 9.36
N ILE A 133 -5.59 -1.00 9.93
CA ILE A 133 -6.74 -1.75 9.37
C ILE A 133 -7.95 -0.84 9.23
N ARG A 134 -8.30 -0.06 10.24
CA ARG A 134 -9.45 0.83 10.23
C ARG A 134 -9.35 1.86 9.11
N THR A 135 -8.19 2.51 8.98
CA THR A 135 -7.94 3.55 7.98
C THR A 135 -7.97 2.98 6.57
N LEU A 136 -7.20 1.91 6.32
CA LEU A 136 -7.14 1.29 5.00
C LEU A 136 -8.47 0.65 4.59
N LYS A 137 -9.24 0.13 5.55
CA LYS A 137 -10.58 -0.40 5.27
C LYS A 137 -11.57 0.69 4.86
N TYR A 138 -11.47 1.87 5.47
CA TYR A 138 -12.24 3.04 5.07
C TYR A 138 -11.88 3.47 3.64
N GLU A 139 -10.60 3.62 3.34
CA GLU A 139 -10.11 3.99 2.01
C GLU A 139 -10.50 2.95 0.94
N LEU A 140 -10.38 1.67 1.25
CA LEU A 140 -10.81 0.58 0.38
C LEU A 140 -12.30 0.67 0.04
N ARG A 141 -13.16 0.89 1.05
CA ARG A 141 -14.61 1.03 0.84
C ARG A 141 -14.93 2.25 -0.02
N THR A 142 -14.32 3.38 0.28
CA THR A 142 -14.49 4.61 -0.51
C THR A 142 -14.09 4.36 -1.96
N THR A 143 -12.91 3.81 -2.21
CA THR A 143 -12.40 3.50 -3.55
C THR A 143 -13.29 2.50 -4.28
N PHE A 144 -13.84 1.50 -3.58
CA PHE A 144 -14.76 0.51 -4.14
C PHE A 144 -16.06 1.15 -4.63
N PHE A 145 -16.69 1.98 -3.80
CA PHE A 145 -17.92 2.67 -4.18
C PHE A 145 -17.68 3.75 -5.24
N ASP A 146 -16.57 4.51 -5.16
CA ASP A 146 -16.17 5.44 -6.23
C ASP A 146 -16.05 4.72 -7.58
N THR A 147 -15.39 3.56 -7.58
CA THR A 147 -15.25 2.73 -8.79
C THR A 147 -16.61 2.30 -9.34
N TYR A 148 -17.52 1.88 -8.47
CA TYR A 148 -18.89 1.51 -8.87
C TYR A 148 -19.62 2.69 -9.53
N TYR A 149 -19.63 3.85 -8.89
CA TYR A 149 -20.33 5.02 -9.40
C TYR A 149 -19.68 5.59 -10.68
N LEU A 150 -18.37 5.52 -10.83
CA LEU A 150 -17.70 5.91 -12.07
C LEU A 150 -18.08 4.98 -13.23
N ILE A 151 -18.20 3.68 -13.01
CA ILE A 151 -18.66 2.72 -14.03
C ILE A 151 -20.12 3.03 -14.42
N GLU A 152 -21.01 3.28 -13.45
CA GLU A 152 -22.39 3.65 -13.75
C GLU A 152 -22.49 5.00 -14.48
N SER A 153 -21.67 5.99 -14.11
CA SER A 153 -21.57 7.27 -14.80
C SER A 153 -21.14 7.08 -16.24
N LEU A 154 -20.12 6.29 -16.52
CA LEU A 154 -19.69 5.98 -17.89
C LEU A 154 -20.80 5.31 -18.71
N ARG A 155 -21.64 4.49 -18.08
CA ARG A 155 -22.80 3.87 -18.72
C ARG A 155 -23.83 4.93 -19.15
N VAL A 156 -24.07 5.93 -18.30
CA VAL A 156 -24.93 7.08 -18.62
C VAL A 156 -24.33 7.90 -19.75
N TYR A 157 -23.07 8.34 -19.65
CA TYR A 157 -22.41 9.12 -20.70
C TYR A 157 -22.42 8.41 -22.06
N ASN A 158 -22.14 7.11 -22.09
CA ASN A 158 -22.20 6.32 -23.33
C ASN A 158 -23.60 6.33 -23.94
N ARG A 159 -24.66 6.26 -23.13
CA ARG A 159 -26.05 6.33 -23.61
C ARG A 159 -26.38 7.71 -24.19
N GLU A 160 -26.00 8.77 -23.45
CA GLU A 160 -26.26 10.15 -23.92
C GLU A 160 -25.48 10.48 -25.19
N ILE A 161 -24.20 10.12 -25.29
CA ILE A 161 -23.36 10.28 -26.47
C ILE A 161 -23.99 9.57 -27.68
N ASN A 162 -24.43 8.30 -27.49
CA ASN A 162 -25.07 7.56 -28.57
C ASN A 162 -26.40 8.18 -28.99
N SER A 163 -27.18 8.71 -28.07
CA SER A 163 -28.44 9.39 -28.35
C SER A 163 -28.23 10.71 -29.12
N LEU A 164 -27.25 11.50 -28.67
CA LEU A 164 -26.89 12.76 -29.28
C LEU A 164 -26.27 12.57 -30.66
N SER A 165 -25.43 11.54 -30.88
CA SER A 165 -24.89 11.20 -32.20
C SER A 165 -25.99 10.91 -33.20
N LYS A 166 -27.01 10.10 -32.81
CA LYS A 166 -28.16 9.85 -33.69
C LYS A 166 -28.96 11.12 -34.01
N LEU A 167 -29.11 12.02 -33.02
CA LEU A 167 -29.76 13.29 -33.22
C LEU A 167 -28.99 14.17 -34.23
N ILE A 168 -27.66 14.22 -34.11
CA ILE A 168 -26.78 14.96 -35.01
C ILE A 168 -26.92 14.43 -36.46
N ASP A 169 -27.00 13.12 -36.65
CA ASP A 169 -27.21 12.53 -37.99
C ASP A 169 -28.54 12.97 -38.60
N VAL A 170 -29.62 13.03 -37.81
CA VAL A 170 -30.92 13.56 -38.25
C VAL A 170 -30.81 15.04 -38.61
N TYR A 171 -30.19 15.87 -37.78
CA TYR A 171 -29.98 17.30 -38.02
C TYR A 171 -29.13 17.55 -39.28
N ALA A 172 -28.09 16.75 -39.49
CA ALA A 172 -27.28 16.82 -40.70
C ALA A 172 -28.11 16.53 -41.98
N SER A 173 -29.00 15.53 -41.90
CA SER A 173 -29.93 15.25 -42.99
C SER A 173 -30.91 16.41 -43.24
N GLN A 174 -31.47 17.01 -42.20
CA GLN A 174 -32.42 18.14 -42.30
C GLN A 174 -31.71 19.42 -42.77
N TYR A 175 -30.46 19.65 -42.40
CA TYR A 175 -29.64 20.74 -42.91
C TYR A 175 -29.47 20.62 -44.44
N ASN A 176 -29.15 19.44 -44.94
CA ASN A 176 -29.02 19.20 -46.38
C ASN A 176 -30.33 19.44 -47.14
N LYS A 177 -31.49 19.35 -46.48
CA LYS A 177 -32.82 19.68 -47.03
C LYS A 177 -33.21 21.14 -46.83
N GLY A 178 -32.38 21.94 -46.17
CA GLY A 178 -32.65 23.36 -45.90
C GLY A 178 -33.62 23.63 -44.74
N ASN A 179 -33.99 22.61 -43.95
CA ASN A 179 -34.96 22.71 -42.86
C ASN A 179 -34.36 23.16 -41.52
N VAL A 180 -33.03 23.06 -41.36
CA VAL A 180 -32.30 23.38 -40.13
C VAL A 180 -31.07 24.22 -40.48
N SER A 181 -30.69 25.14 -39.59
CA SER A 181 -29.51 25.99 -39.78
C SER A 181 -28.19 25.24 -39.51
N LEU A 182 -27.11 25.67 -40.18
CA LEU A 182 -25.75 25.17 -39.89
C LEU A 182 -25.37 25.43 -38.40
N MET A 183 -25.81 26.55 -37.84
CA MET A 183 -25.51 26.97 -36.48
C MET A 183 -26.06 25.94 -35.46
N GLU A 184 -27.28 25.44 -35.66
CA GLU A 184 -27.89 24.45 -34.77
C GLU A 184 -27.16 23.12 -34.83
N THR A 185 -26.80 22.64 -36.03
CA THR A 185 -26.01 21.41 -36.20
C THR A 185 -24.63 21.54 -35.56
N THR A 186 -23.99 22.71 -35.69
CA THR A 186 -22.67 22.97 -35.08
C THR A 186 -22.74 23.01 -33.56
N ARG A 187 -23.81 23.58 -32.97
CA ARG A 187 -24.02 23.58 -31.52
C ARG A 187 -24.16 22.17 -30.97
N LEU A 188 -24.91 21.29 -31.62
CA LEU A 188 -25.04 19.90 -31.19
C LEU A 188 -23.72 19.16 -31.27
N LYS A 189 -22.91 19.39 -32.33
CA LYS A 189 -21.56 18.80 -32.40
C LYS A 189 -20.63 19.32 -31.29
N ALA A 190 -20.67 20.62 -31.01
CA ALA A 190 -19.88 21.17 -29.90
C ALA A 190 -20.30 20.57 -28.56
N PHE A 191 -21.58 20.35 -28.32
CA PHE A 191 -22.08 19.69 -27.12
C PHE A 191 -21.62 18.22 -27.03
N LEU A 192 -21.64 17.50 -28.17
CA LEU A 192 -21.11 16.13 -28.25
C LEU A 192 -19.63 16.07 -27.80
N PHE A 193 -18.79 16.96 -28.34
CA PHE A 193 -17.39 17.03 -27.96
C PHE A 193 -17.21 17.34 -26.47
N GLY A 194 -18.08 18.17 -25.89
CA GLY A 194 -18.10 18.39 -24.42
C GLY A 194 -18.35 17.11 -23.64
N LEU A 195 -19.39 16.34 -24.02
CA LEU A 195 -19.69 15.06 -23.35
C LEU A 195 -18.58 14.01 -23.51
N GLU A 196 -17.95 13.96 -24.69
CA GLU A 196 -16.81 13.07 -24.93
C GLU A 196 -15.61 13.45 -24.10
N SER A 197 -15.33 14.75 -23.91
CA SER A 197 -14.27 15.24 -23.02
C SER A 197 -14.54 14.86 -21.56
N GLU A 198 -15.75 15.07 -21.07
CA GLU A 198 -16.16 14.68 -19.71
C GLU A 198 -16.08 13.15 -19.50
N LYS A 199 -16.52 12.37 -20.50
CA LYS A 199 -16.37 10.90 -20.47
C LYS A 199 -14.90 10.48 -20.36
N ASN A 200 -13.99 11.15 -21.08
CA ASN A 200 -12.56 10.84 -21.01
C ASN A 200 -12.00 11.13 -19.60
N GLU A 201 -12.42 12.23 -18.99
CA GLU A 201 -12.05 12.57 -17.61
C GLU A 201 -12.51 11.49 -16.62
N ILE A 202 -13.78 11.06 -16.71
CA ILE A 202 -14.32 9.98 -15.88
C ILE A 202 -13.58 8.66 -16.12
N THR A 203 -13.17 8.40 -17.35
CA THR A 203 -12.39 7.20 -17.70
C THR A 203 -11.02 7.22 -17.03
N ASN A 204 -10.34 8.37 -17.01
CA ASN A 204 -9.06 8.53 -16.33
C ASN A 204 -9.20 8.34 -14.81
N GLN A 205 -10.23 8.93 -14.21
CA GLN A 205 -10.53 8.73 -12.77
C GLN A 205 -10.82 7.25 -12.47
N LEU A 206 -11.55 6.55 -13.34
CA LEU A 206 -11.79 5.11 -13.18
C LEU A 206 -10.49 4.30 -13.23
N LEU A 207 -9.58 4.61 -14.15
CA LEU A 207 -8.28 3.92 -14.23
C LEU A 207 -7.46 4.13 -12.97
N GLU A 208 -7.45 5.34 -12.40
CA GLU A 208 -6.78 5.62 -11.13
C GLU A 208 -7.39 4.80 -9.98
N LYS A 209 -8.73 4.80 -9.83
CA LYS A 209 -9.40 4.01 -8.79
C LYS A 209 -9.17 2.50 -8.96
N GLN A 210 -9.13 2.00 -10.20
CA GLN A 210 -8.78 0.61 -10.50
C GLN A 210 -7.35 0.27 -10.08
N ALA A 211 -6.39 1.16 -10.31
CA ALA A 211 -5.02 0.99 -9.86
C ALA A 211 -4.94 0.91 -8.33
N ASN A 212 -5.62 1.82 -7.63
CA ASN A 212 -5.69 1.83 -6.17
C ASN A 212 -6.33 0.54 -5.61
N LEU A 213 -7.43 0.06 -6.19
CA LEU A 213 -8.04 -1.21 -5.79
C LEU A 213 -7.08 -2.40 -5.98
N ASN A 214 -6.34 -2.45 -7.08
CA ASN A 214 -5.36 -3.51 -7.31
C ASN A 214 -4.24 -3.48 -6.25
N VAL A 215 -3.78 -2.30 -5.85
CA VAL A 215 -2.80 -2.13 -4.76
C VAL A 215 -3.37 -2.64 -3.43
N PHE A 216 -4.61 -2.27 -3.08
CA PHE A 216 -5.25 -2.75 -1.85
C PHE A 216 -5.39 -4.27 -1.82
N LEU A 217 -5.71 -4.88 -2.95
CA LEU A 217 -5.99 -6.31 -3.05
C LEU A 217 -4.75 -7.18 -3.34
N GLY A 218 -3.60 -6.55 -3.57
CA GLY A 218 -2.37 -7.25 -3.98
C GLY A 218 -2.53 -7.99 -5.31
N ASN A 219 -3.33 -7.45 -6.23
CA ASN A 219 -3.55 -8.01 -7.56
C ASN A 219 -2.68 -7.31 -8.61
N ASN A 220 -2.33 -8.05 -9.67
CA ASN A 220 -1.60 -7.50 -10.81
C ASN A 220 -2.58 -7.18 -11.95
N ALA A 221 -2.86 -5.89 -12.17
CA ALA A 221 -3.52 -5.34 -13.37
C ALA A 221 -4.85 -6.02 -13.79
N VAL A 222 -5.68 -6.43 -12.84
CA VAL A 222 -7.02 -6.99 -13.06
C VAL A 222 -8.05 -5.85 -13.07
N PHE A 223 -9.06 -5.93 -13.94
CA PHE A 223 -10.19 -5.01 -13.89
C PHE A 223 -11.22 -5.49 -12.85
N ILE A 224 -11.45 -4.69 -11.84
CA ILE A 224 -12.39 -4.99 -10.76
C ILE A 224 -13.74 -4.35 -11.09
N ASN A 225 -14.77 -5.19 -11.21
CA ASN A 225 -16.14 -4.73 -11.39
C ASN A 225 -16.92 -4.89 -10.08
N PRO A 226 -17.15 -3.79 -9.34
CA PRO A 226 -17.89 -3.83 -8.07
C PRO A 226 -19.33 -4.29 -8.28
N VAL A 227 -19.75 -5.24 -7.47
CA VAL A 227 -21.16 -5.67 -7.39
C VAL A 227 -21.78 -5.10 -6.13
N VAL A 228 -22.73 -4.19 -6.30
CA VAL A 228 -23.43 -3.52 -5.20
C VAL A 228 -24.91 -3.94 -5.20
N ASN A 229 -25.38 -4.41 -4.05
CA ASN A 229 -26.80 -4.65 -3.87
C ASN A 229 -27.46 -3.38 -3.30
N ASN A 230 -28.36 -2.79 -4.06
CA ASN A 230 -29.03 -1.54 -3.67
C ASN A 230 -29.80 -1.66 -2.35
N ASP A 231 -30.36 -2.82 -2.06
CA ASP A 231 -31.12 -3.05 -0.81
C ASP A 231 -30.23 -2.89 0.44
N ASP A 232 -28.95 -3.25 0.34
CA ASP A 232 -28.00 -3.13 1.45
C ASP A 232 -27.56 -1.68 1.68
N LEU A 233 -27.52 -0.86 0.63
CA LEU A 233 -27.22 0.58 0.74
C LEU A 233 -28.31 1.32 1.52
N TYR A 234 -29.58 1.02 1.27
CA TYR A 234 -30.69 1.72 1.91
C TYR A 234 -30.92 1.27 3.36
N LYS A 235 -30.65 0.03 3.71
CA LYS A 235 -30.77 -0.48 5.09
C LYS A 235 -29.82 0.20 6.07
N THR A 236 -28.66 0.67 5.61
CA THR A 236 -27.63 1.27 6.47
C THR A 236 -27.98 2.70 6.88
N ILE A 237 -28.86 3.39 6.15
CA ILE A 237 -29.18 4.82 6.35
C ILE A 237 -30.24 5.02 7.44
N THR A 238 -30.98 3.99 7.85
CA THR A 238 -32.23 4.13 8.60
C THR A 238 -32.09 4.37 10.10
N LYS A 239 -30.91 4.30 10.72
CA LYS A 239 -30.72 4.65 12.13
C LYS A 239 -29.35 5.29 12.36
N ILE A 240 -29.34 6.61 12.38
CA ILE A 240 -28.20 7.34 12.94
C ILE A 240 -28.28 7.21 14.47
N PRO A 241 -27.29 6.61 15.15
CA PRO A 241 -27.28 6.52 16.61
C PRO A 241 -27.27 7.91 17.25
N GLU A 242 -27.78 8.01 18.46
CA GLU A 242 -27.72 9.23 19.25
C GLU A 242 -26.26 9.65 19.46
N LEU A 243 -26.01 10.96 19.46
CA LEU A 243 -24.65 11.53 19.54
C LEU A 243 -23.86 11.01 20.75
N GLN A 244 -24.50 10.89 21.91
CA GLN A 244 -23.83 10.41 23.12
C GLN A 244 -23.34 8.97 22.95
N ASN A 245 -24.16 8.10 22.37
CA ASN A 245 -23.78 6.72 22.08
C ASN A 245 -22.61 6.62 21.09
N LEU A 246 -22.55 7.56 20.12
CA LEU A 246 -21.40 7.63 19.18
C LEU A 246 -20.12 8.08 19.89
N ILE A 247 -20.19 9.07 20.78
CA ILE A 247 -19.05 9.55 21.57
C ILE A 247 -18.52 8.44 22.48
N ASP A 248 -19.40 7.73 23.19
CA ASP A 248 -19.02 6.65 24.11
C ASP A 248 -18.40 5.48 23.34
N THR A 249 -18.99 5.13 22.19
CA THR A 249 -18.45 4.09 21.31
C THR A 249 -17.09 4.49 20.74
N ALA A 250 -16.94 5.74 20.31
CA ALA A 250 -15.66 6.26 19.80
C ALA A 250 -14.58 6.23 20.88
N SER A 251 -14.86 6.73 22.09
CA SER A 251 -13.91 6.75 23.20
C SER A 251 -13.38 5.36 23.56
N ASN A 252 -14.22 4.33 23.47
CA ASN A 252 -13.85 2.96 23.80
C ASN A 252 -13.14 2.21 22.65
N ASN A 253 -13.35 2.62 21.40
CA ASN A 253 -12.90 1.86 20.23
C ASN A 253 -11.81 2.56 19.39
N ARG A 254 -11.50 3.84 19.65
CA ARG A 254 -10.45 4.56 18.93
C ARG A 254 -9.06 4.10 19.36
N TYR A 255 -8.37 3.47 18.45
CA TYR A 255 -7.00 2.96 18.71
C TYR A 255 -5.97 4.08 18.82
N ASP A 256 -6.14 5.20 18.13
CA ASP A 256 -5.27 6.38 18.23
C ASP A 256 -5.26 6.97 19.65
N LEU A 257 -6.43 7.03 20.33
CA LEU A 257 -6.51 7.43 21.73
C LEU A 257 -5.81 6.44 22.65
N LYS A 258 -6.01 5.13 22.44
CA LYS A 258 -5.34 4.07 23.20
C LYS A 258 -3.81 4.13 23.07
N ILE A 259 -3.30 4.48 21.88
CA ILE A 259 -1.87 4.68 21.64
C ILE A 259 -1.36 5.86 22.48
N GLN A 260 -2.05 7.00 22.48
CA GLN A 260 -1.67 8.17 23.27
C GLN A 260 -1.69 7.90 24.79
N GLU A 261 -2.68 7.14 25.28
CA GLU A 261 -2.71 6.71 26.66
C GLU A 261 -1.51 5.83 27.04
N LEU A 262 -1.08 4.94 26.14
CA LEU A 262 0.11 4.12 26.35
C LEU A 262 1.38 4.95 26.35
N ASP A 263 1.47 5.99 25.50
CA ASP A 263 2.61 6.92 25.50
C ASP A 263 2.71 7.66 26.84
N ALA A 264 1.59 8.17 27.35
CA ALA A 264 1.54 8.82 28.66
C ALA A 264 1.98 7.86 29.81
N ARG A 265 1.54 6.60 29.76
CA ARG A 265 1.96 5.57 30.74
C ARG A 265 3.45 5.19 30.62
N GLY A 266 3.99 5.22 29.39
CA GLY A 266 5.41 4.98 29.14
C GLY A 266 6.31 6.06 29.75
N LEU A 267 5.89 7.32 29.66
CA LEU A 267 6.63 8.47 30.21
C LEU A 267 6.61 8.51 31.76
N SER A 268 5.59 7.94 32.39
CA SER A 268 5.45 7.94 33.85
C SER A 268 6.25 6.86 34.58
N ARG A 269 7.00 5.99 33.86
CA ARG A 269 7.76 4.84 34.39
C ARG A 269 9.26 5.01 34.25
#